data_b090898c59df24b4edbdf858b5afdd47
#
_entry.id   b090898c59df24b4edbdf858b5afdd47
#
_cell.length_a   1.000
_cell.length_b   1.000
_cell.length_c   1.000
_cell.angle_alpha   90.00
_cell.angle_beta   90.00
_cell.angle_gamma   90.00
#
_symmetry.space_group_name_H-M   'P 1'
#
loop_
_entity.id
_entity.type
_entity.pdbx_description
1 polymer ?
#
loop_
_entity_poly.entity_id
_entity_poly.type
_entity_poly.pdbx_seq_one_letter_code
_entity_poly.pdbx_strand_id
1 'polypeptide(L)' 'MNQFDENNKRIGYWEQFHYNGKLSSKGNFINGKLTGYWEEYYTNGKLSYKEFHI' A
#
# COMPACT_ATOMS: atom_id res chain seq x y z
N MET A 1 5.66 -3.73 -6.64
CA MET A 1 5.58 -2.63 -7.58
C MET A 1 4.16 -2.23 -7.84
N ASN A 2 3.93 -0.96 -8.07
CA ASN A 2 2.58 -0.46 -8.30
C ASN A 2 2.12 -0.84 -9.70
N GLN A 3 1.29 -1.86 -9.78
CA GLN A 3 0.85 -2.41 -11.05
C GLN A 3 -0.66 -2.39 -11.17
N PHE A 4 -1.13 -2.42 -12.41
CA PHE A 4 -2.54 -2.51 -12.72
C PHE A 4 -2.78 -3.76 -13.57
N ASP A 5 -3.94 -4.37 -13.40
CA ASP A 5 -4.33 -5.49 -14.26
C ASP A 5 -4.89 -4.93 -15.59
N GLU A 6 -5.35 -5.84 -16.47
CA GLU A 6 -5.84 -5.45 -17.79
C GLU A 6 -7.12 -4.61 -17.72
N ASN A 7 -7.78 -4.58 -16.57
CA ASN A 7 -8.98 -3.77 -16.34
C ASN A 7 -8.64 -2.46 -15.61
N ASN A 8 -7.35 -2.11 -15.51
CA ASN A 8 -6.86 -0.91 -14.82
C ASN A 8 -7.15 -0.92 -13.32
N LYS A 9 -7.25 -2.09 -12.72
CA LYS A 9 -7.40 -2.24 -11.28
C LYS A 9 -6.07 -2.52 -10.64
N ARG A 10 -5.89 -2.03 -9.42
CA ARG A 10 -4.65 -2.25 -8.69
C ARG A 10 -4.45 -3.74 -8.42
N ILE A 11 -3.21 -4.20 -8.61
CA ILE A 11 -2.88 -5.60 -8.42
C ILE A 11 -1.47 -5.71 -7.86
N GLY A 12 -1.26 -6.70 -6.98
CA GLY A 12 0.04 -6.97 -6.41
C GLY A 12 0.39 -6.02 -5.29
N TYR A 13 1.67 -5.92 -5.01
CA TYR A 13 2.19 -5.13 -3.91
C TYR A 13 2.27 -3.67 -4.31
N TRP A 14 1.71 -2.81 -3.45
CA TRP A 14 1.67 -1.37 -3.69
C TRP A 14 2.38 -0.63 -2.57
N GLU A 15 3.12 0.41 -2.94
CA GLU A 15 3.81 1.29 -2.02
C GLU A 15 3.55 2.74 -2.40
N GLN A 16 3.41 3.59 -1.37
CA GLN A 16 3.30 5.03 -1.55
C GLN A 16 4.33 5.69 -0.65
N PHE A 17 4.83 6.85 -1.06
CA PHE A 17 5.92 7.52 -0.35
C PHE A 17 5.51 8.94 0.04
N HIS A 18 6.07 9.40 1.15
CA HIS A 18 5.96 10.79 1.55
C HIS A 18 6.87 11.64 0.67
N TYR A 19 6.65 12.96 0.71
CA TYR A 19 7.45 13.89 -0.07
C TYR A 19 8.94 13.84 0.29
N ASN A 20 9.28 13.37 1.49
CA ASN A 20 10.67 13.25 1.92
C ASN A 20 11.31 11.94 1.50
N GLY A 21 10.60 11.11 0.72
CA GLY A 21 11.11 9.83 0.22
C GLY A 21 10.91 8.65 1.13
N LYS A 22 10.39 8.86 2.34
CA LYS A 22 10.13 7.74 3.26
C LYS A 22 8.79 7.11 2.95
N LEU A 23 8.68 5.81 3.23
CA LEU A 23 7.48 5.06 2.95
C LEU A 23 6.29 5.64 3.71
N SER A 24 5.20 5.87 2.98
CA SER A 24 3.96 6.41 3.54
C SER A 24 2.97 5.28 3.84
N SER A 25 2.82 4.35 2.91
CA SER A 25 1.91 3.24 3.08
C SER A 25 2.31 2.10 2.17
N LYS A 26 1.86 0.89 2.53
CA LYS A 26 2.10 -0.30 1.71
C LYS A 26 1.02 -1.34 1.96
N GLY A 27 0.82 -2.19 0.96
CA GLY A 27 -0.15 -3.26 1.06
C GLY A 27 -0.24 -4.04 -0.23
N ASN A 28 -1.10 -5.04 -0.24
CA ASN A 28 -1.33 -5.87 -1.41
C ASN A 28 -2.74 -5.66 -1.92
N PHE A 29 -2.89 -5.71 -3.25
CA PHE A 29 -4.18 -5.55 -3.90
C PHE A 29 -4.48 -6.75 -4.79
N ILE A 30 -5.74 -7.15 -4.79
CA ILE A 30 -6.25 -8.14 -5.72
C ILE A 30 -7.53 -7.56 -6.30
N ASN A 31 -7.56 -7.46 -7.63
CA ASN A 31 -8.75 -6.99 -8.36
C ASN A 31 -9.22 -5.63 -7.86
N GLY A 32 -8.27 -4.75 -7.56
CA GLY A 32 -8.56 -3.39 -7.09
C GLY A 32 -8.87 -3.28 -5.62
N LYS A 33 -8.91 -4.40 -4.91
CA LYS A 33 -9.26 -4.42 -3.48
C LYS A 33 -8.05 -4.74 -2.63
N LEU A 34 -7.98 -4.08 -1.50
CA LEU A 34 -6.94 -4.31 -0.51
C LEU A 34 -7.11 -5.68 0.13
N THR A 35 -6.02 -6.43 0.25
CA THR A 35 -6.04 -7.73 0.88
C THR A 35 -4.79 -7.91 1.71
N GLY A 36 -4.90 -8.69 2.81
CA GLY A 36 -3.79 -8.87 3.73
C GLY A 36 -3.58 -7.64 4.60
N TYR A 37 -2.33 -7.41 5.00
CA TYR A 37 -2.02 -6.28 5.85
C TYR A 37 -1.84 -5.01 5.05
N TRP A 38 -2.46 -3.93 5.55
CA TRP A 38 -2.25 -2.57 5.08
C TRP A 38 -1.53 -1.82 6.18
N GLU A 39 -0.45 -1.13 5.85
CA GLU A 39 0.35 -0.39 6.83
C GLU A 39 0.55 1.04 6.36
N GLU A 40 0.46 1.97 7.29
CA GLU A 40 0.72 3.39 7.04
C GLU A 40 1.78 3.87 8.00
N TYR A 41 2.61 4.81 7.55
CA TYR A 41 3.76 5.30 8.30
C TYR A 41 3.75 6.81 8.37
N TYR A 42 4.27 7.33 9.49
CA TYR A 42 4.50 8.76 9.65
C TYR A 42 5.69 9.19 8.79
N THR A 43 5.83 10.53 8.64
CA THR A 43 6.95 11.09 7.87
C THR A 43 8.31 10.76 8.48
N ASN A 44 8.36 10.40 9.76
CA ASN A 44 9.61 9.99 10.42
C ASN A 44 9.89 8.50 10.23
N GLY A 45 9.03 7.77 9.53
CA GLY A 45 9.24 6.35 9.26
C GLY A 45 8.63 5.40 10.28
N LYS A 46 8.01 5.92 11.34
CA LYS A 46 7.39 5.06 12.35
C LYS A 46 6.02 4.61 11.91
N LEU A 47 5.65 3.38 12.28
CA LEU A 47 4.34 2.82 11.96
C LEU A 47 3.24 3.66 12.61
N SER A 48 2.29 4.09 11.79
CA SER A 48 1.16 4.89 12.23
C SER A 48 -0.10 4.05 12.38
N TYR A 49 -0.30 3.12 11.45
CA TYR A 49 -1.55 2.38 11.36
C TYR A 49 -1.31 1.06 10.66
N LYS A 50 -2.00 0.02 11.14
CA LYS A 50 -1.90 -1.30 10.54
C LYS A 50 -3.25 -1.98 10.65
N GLU A 51 -3.70 -2.56 9.55
CA GLU A 51 -4.99 -3.23 9.50
C GLU A 51 -4.88 -4.49 8.64
N PHE A 52 -5.65 -5.50 8.98
CA PHE A 52 -5.70 -6.73 8.21
C PHE A 52 -7.01 -6.79 7.42
N HIS A 53 -6.90 -7.02 6.12
CA HIS A 53 -8.05 -7.16 5.23
C HIS A 53 -8.11 -8.57 4.68
N ILE A 54 -9.29 -9.10 4.62
CA ILE A 54 -9.52 -10.46 4.12
C ILE A 54 -9.92 -10.42 2.66
#